data_31fa4b98eeb593b897d8fdb39cdbf6fa
#
_entry.id   31fa4b98eeb593b897d8fdb39cdbf6fa
#
_cell.length_a   1.000
_cell.length_b   1.000
_cell.length_c   1.000
_cell.angle_alpha   90.00
_cell.angle_beta   90.00
_cell.angle_gamma   90.00
#
_symmetry.space_group_name_H-M   'P 1'
#
loop_
_entity.id
_entity.type
_entity.pdbx_description
1 polymer ?
#
loop_
_entity_poly.entity_id
_entity_poly.type
_entity_poly.pdbx_seq_one_letter_code
_entity_poly.pdbx_strand_id
1 'polypeptide(L)'
;MKEYVVTGTRPMTVEEYIEFEERSEIRHEFIENQLIPMPGTTSDHNDICINLTQALKLLLKTLGKFKVQQENVKVQILHERDYTYPDVVVISDPRDFDSPYIKKYPSVIFEVISKTSRMEDQVDKFIRYKNITSLQNYILVDSEKAFIEVRFKTTEGEWEANTYLRSDGKFPVQALGIELSIEEVYEGVSFL
;
A
#
# COMPACT_ATOMS: atom_id res chain seq x y z
N MET A 1 9.95 14.76 11.41
CA MET A 1 8.98 14.83 12.52
C MET A 1 7.62 14.87 11.86
N LYS A 2 6.78 13.81 12.02
CA LYS A 2 5.41 13.82 11.48
C LYS A 2 4.65 14.92 12.20
N GLU A 3 4.07 15.87 11.47
CA GLU A 3 3.13 16.84 12.05
C GLU A 3 1.82 16.09 12.29
N TYR A 4 1.50 15.90 13.56
CA TYR A 4 0.20 15.38 13.97
C TYR A 4 -0.77 16.56 14.09
N VAL A 5 -1.87 16.53 13.37
CA VAL A 5 -2.95 17.50 13.56
C VAL A 5 -3.74 17.05 14.78
N VAL A 6 -3.45 17.64 15.93
CA VAL A 6 -4.25 17.43 17.14
C VAL A 6 -5.51 18.29 17.04
N THR A 7 -6.64 17.69 16.69
CA THR A 7 -7.93 18.37 16.67
C THR A 7 -8.61 18.25 18.03
N GLY A 8 -8.48 19.29 18.86
CA GLY A 8 -9.26 19.42 20.08
C GLY A 8 -8.66 18.75 21.34
N THR A 9 -9.43 18.74 22.42
CA THR A 9 -9.04 18.27 23.75
C THR A 9 -9.26 16.77 23.98
N ARG A 10 -9.83 16.06 23.01
CA ARG A 10 -10.06 14.62 23.05
C ARG A 10 -9.65 13.97 21.72
N PRO A 11 -9.34 12.65 21.72
CA PRO A 11 -9.10 11.88 20.50
C PRO A 11 -10.33 11.94 19.56
N MET A 12 -10.08 12.01 18.26
CA MET A 12 -11.10 11.94 17.21
C MET A 12 -11.69 10.54 17.14
N THR A 13 -13.01 10.42 16.95
CA THR A 13 -13.62 9.10 16.65
C THR A 13 -13.47 8.74 15.17
N VAL A 14 -13.74 7.50 14.83
CA VAL A 14 -13.71 7.04 13.43
C VAL A 14 -14.76 7.74 12.59
N GLU A 15 -15.97 7.93 13.12
CA GLU A 15 -17.06 8.63 12.45
C GLU A 15 -16.67 10.09 12.15
N GLU A 16 -16.09 10.77 13.12
CA GLU A 16 -15.59 12.15 12.96
C GLU A 16 -14.47 12.23 11.92
N TYR A 17 -13.56 11.21 11.89
CA TYR A 17 -12.53 11.10 10.85
C TYR A 17 -13.14 10.95 9.46
N ILE A 18 -14.10 10.03 9.28
CA ILE A 18 -14.73 9.79 7.99
C ILE A 18 -15.41 11.06 7.47
N GLU A 19 -16.18 11.75 8.31
CA GLU A 19 -16.81 13.01 7.95
C GLU A 19 -15.81 14.13 7.64
N PHE A 20 -14.73 14.21 8.38
CA PHE A 20 -13.65 15.17 8.15
C PHE A 20 -12.97 14.91 6.81
N GLU A 21 -12.58 13.65 6.57
CA GLU A 21 -11.83 13.23 5.39
C GLU A 21 -12.63 13.38 4.08
N GLU A 22 -13.96 13.25 4.13
CA GLU A 22 -14.84 13.49 2.98
C GLU A 22 -14.82 14.93 2.50
N ARG A 23 -14.54 15.88 3.40
CA ARG A 23 -14.54 17.33 3.14
C ARG A 23 -13.12 17.89 2.99
N SER A 24 -12.10 17.11 3.31
CA SER A 24 -10.73 17.57 3.30
C SER A 24 -10.18 17.65 1.86
N GLU A 25 -9.43 18.73 1.58
CA GLU A 25 -8.73 18.93 0.32
C GLU A 25 -7.46 18.06 0.21
N ILE A 26 -6.90 17.64 1.34
CA ILE A 26 -5.74 16.75 1.43
C ILE A 26 -6.12 15.45 2.13
N ARG A 27 -5.38 14.38 1.83
CA ARG A 27 -5.59 13.07 2.46
C ARG A 27 -4.90 12.97 3.80
N HIS A 28 -5.55 12.25 4.73
CA HIS A 28 -5.00 11.95 6.04
C HIS A 28 -5.12 10.47 6.33
N GLU A 29 -4.02 9.86 6.73
CA GLU A 29 -4.09 8.58 7.44
C GLU A 29 -4.68 8.84 8.84
N PHE A 30 -5.40 7.87 9.36
CA PHE A 30 -5.97 7.91 10.72
C PHE A 30 -5.40 6.74 11.51
N ILE A 31 -4.50 7.04 12.42
CA ILE A 31 -3.73 6.04 13.17
C ILE A 31 -3.81 6.37 14.65
N GLU A 32 -4.27 5.41 15.46
CA GLU A 32 -4.36 5.57 16.91
C GLU A 32 -5.13 6.83 17.33
N ASN A 33 -6.23 7.13 16.64
CA ASN A 33 -7.07 8.31 16.81
C ASN A 33 -6.37 9.66 16.48
N GLN A 34 -5.32 9.62 15.67
CA GLN A 34 -4.59 10.79 15.21
C GLN A 34 -4.69 10.95 13.70
N LEU A 35 -4.85 12.17 13.23
CA LEU A 35 -4.77 12.53 11.83
C LEU A 35 -3.31 12.75 11.44
N ILE A 36 -2.88 12.09 10.37
CA ILE A 36 -1.54 12.22 9.80
C ILE A 36 -1.71 12.69 8.36
N PRO A 37 -1.40 13.95 8.04
CA PRO A 37 -1.54 14.45 6.69
C PRO A 37 -0.56 13.72 5.75
N MET A 38 -1.05 13.36 4.58
CA MET A 38 -0.21 12.74 3.56
C MET A 38 0.52 13.82 2.77
N PRO A 39 1.86 13.77 2.69
CA PRO A 39 2.63 14.69 1.86
C PRO A 39 2.40 14.41 0.38
N GLY A 40 2.71 15.39 -0.47
CA GLY A 40 2.83 15.15 -1.90
C GLY A 40 3.97 14.19 -2.23
N THR A 41 3.91 13.55 -3.40
CA THR A 41 4.88 12.57 -3.89
C THR A 41 5.73 13.14 -5.03
N THR A 42 6.85 12.47 -5.36
CA THR A 42 7.69 12.81 -6.51
C THR A 42 7.11 12.23 -7.80
N SER A 43 7.57 12.72 -8.97
CA SER A 43 7.20 12.14 -10.27
C SER A 43 7.60 10.67 -10.36
N ASP A 44 8.82 10.32 -9.95
CA ASP A 44 9.31 8.94 -10.00
C ASP A 44 8.46 7.99 -9.14
N HIS A 45 8.04 8.43 -7.95
CA HIS A 45 7.09 7.67 -7.12
C HIS A 45 5.77 7.44 -7.88
N ASN A 46 5.21 8.49 -8.48
CA ASN A 46 3.97 8.39 -9.24
C ASN A 46 4.10 7.48 -10.46
N ASP A 47 5.21 7.57 -11.20
CA ASP A 47 5.48 6.72 -12.36
C ASP A 47 5.56 5.24 -11.96
N ILE A 48 6.24 4.91 -10.85
CA ILE A 48 6.27 3.54 -10.30
C ILE A 48 4.85 3.06 -9.95
N CYS A 49 4.03 3.88 -9.30
CA CYS A 49 2.65 3.53 -8.96
C CYS A 49 1.80 3.24 -10.21
N ILE A 50 1.95 4.06 -11.26
CA ILE A 50 1.28 3.88 -12.55
C ILE A 50 1.73 2.58 -13.21
N ASN A 51 3.05 2.34 -13.30
CA ASN A 51 3.63 1.15 -13.92
C ASN A 51 3.16 -0.13 -13.21
N LEU A 52 3.22 -0.16 -11.86
CA LEU A 52 2.67 -1.27 -11.06
C LEU A 52 1.19 -1.51 -11.36
N THR A 53 0.40 -0.44 -11.37
CA THR A 53 -1.04 -0.55 -11.61
C THR A 53 -1.35 -1.09 -13.01
N GLN A 54 -0.62 -0.66 -14.03
CA GLN A 54 -0.80 -1.13 -15.40
C GLN A 54 -0.39 -2.60 -15.55
N ALA A 55 0.80 -2.98 -15.06
CA ALA A 55 1.29 -4.35 -15.11
C ALA A 55 0.33 -5.32 -14.39
N LEU A 56 -0.11 -4.96 -13.18
CA LEU A 56 -1.08 -5.75 -12.42
C LEU A 56 -2.41 -5.91 -13.14
N LYS A 57 -2.99 -4.81 -13.67
CA LYS A 57 -4.26 -4.87 -14.41
C LYS A 57 -4.15 -5.73 -15.67
N LEU A 58 -3.02 -5.66 -16.37
CA LEU A 58 -2.78 -6.46 -17.57
C LEU A 58 -2.69 -7.96 -17.23
N LEU A 59 -1.87 -8.32 -16.26
CA LEU A 59 -1.64 -9.72 -15.88
C LEU A 59 -2.88 -10.35 -15.23
N LEU A 60 -3.59 -9.60 -14.39
CA LEU A 60 -4.75 -10.12 -13.67
C LEU A 60 -6.04 -10.19 -14.51
N LYS A 61 -6.04 -9.55 -15.69
CA LYS A 61 -7.23 -9.51 -16.56
C LYS A 61 -7.79 -10.89 -16.91
N THR A 62 -6.93 -11.89 -17.04
CA THR A 62 -7.29 -13.25 -17.44
C THR A 62 -7.37 -14.24 -16.29
N LEU A 63 -6.90 -13.85 -15.09
CA LEU A 63 -6.76 -14.77 -13.95
C LEU A 63 -7.98 -14.79 -13.01
N GLY A 64 -8.99 -13.95 -13.25
CA GLY A 64 -10.19 -13.97 -12.43
C GLY A 64 -10.68 -12.58 -11.99
N LYS A 65 -11.37 -12.56 -10.87
CA LYS A 65 -11.95 -11.33 -10.34
C LYS A 65 -10.98 -10.65 -9.37
N PHE A 66 -10.25 -9.67 -9.87
CA PHE A 66 -9.38 -8.82 -9.07
C PHE A 66 -9.74 -7.36 -9.28
N LYS A 67 -9.53 -6.54 -8.26
CA LYS A 67 -9.51 -5.08 -8.39
C LYS A 67 -8.14 -4.57 -8.00
N VAL A 68 -7.54 -3.79 -8.90
CA VAL A 68 -6.31 -3.05 -8.64
C VAL A 68 -6.68 -1.59 -8.50
N GLN A 69 -6.31 -0.99 -7.37
CA GLN A 69 -6.59 0.40 -7.05
C GLN A 69 -5.30 1.08 -6.62
N GLN A 70 -5.19 2.35 -6.97
CA GLN A 70 -4.02 3.17 -6.71
C GLN A 70 -4.46 4.36 -5.87
N GLU A 71 -3.68 4.71 -4.85
CA GLU A 71 -3.92 5.89 -4.00
C GLU A 71 -5.39 6.03 -3.55
N ASN A 72 -5.85 7.11 -3.12
CA ASN A 72 -7.25 7.52 -2.87
C ASN A 72 -8.28 6.49 -2.36
N VAL A 73 -7.87 5.25 -2.07
CA VAL A 73 -8.72 4.20 -1.50
C VAL A 73 -8.22 3.85 -0.11
N LYS A 74 -9.08 4.07 0.87
CA LYS A 74 -8.76 3.75 2.26
C LYS A 74 -8.66 2.24 2.46
N VAL A 75 -7.64 1.81 3.16
CA VAL A 75 -7.56 0.46 3.73
C VAL A 75 -7.78 0.55 5.22
N GLN A 76 -8.78 -0.17 5.70
CA GLN A 76 -9.06 -0.31 7.12
C GLN A 76 -8.15 -1.37 7.72
N ILE A 77 -7.42 -1.00 8.75
CA ILE A 77 -6.59 -1.89 9.54
C ILE A 77 -7.29 -2.14 10.89
N LEU A 78 -7.03 -3.23 11.51
CA LEU A 78 -7.50 -3.71 12.81
C LEU A 78 -8.58 -2.88 13.54
N HIS A 79 -9.66 -3.57 13.93
CA HIS A 79 -10.70 -3.10 14.88
C HIS A 79 -11.33 -1.76 14.56
N GLU A 80 -11.41 -1.41 13.27
CA GLU A 80 -12.07 -0.17 12.81
C GLU A 80 -11.40 1.11 13.35
N ARG A 81 -10.12 1.08 13.72
CA ARG A 81 -9.42 2.21 14.34
C ARG A 81 -8.40 2.88 13.45
N ASP A 82 -7.77 2.12 12.55
CA ASP A 82 -6.71 2.64 11.72
C ASP A 82 -7.11 2.59 10.24
N TYR A 83 -6.88 3.69 9.55
CA TYR A 83 -7.15 3.86 8.12
C TYR A 83 -5.92 4.44 7.45
N THR A 84 -5.50 3.79 6.38
CA THR A 84 -4.33 4.20 5.57
C THR A 84 -4.70 4.30 4.09
N TYR A 85 -3.81 4.87 3.32
CA TYR A 85 -3.91 4.93 1.86
C TYR A 85 -2.65 4.31 1.25
N PRO A 86 -2.61 2.99 1.01
CA PRO A 86 -1.48 2.38 0.34
C PRO A 86 -1.37 2.87 -1.11
N ASP A 87 -0.14 2.93 -1.61
CA ASP A 87 0.12 3.41 -2.96
C ASP A 87 -0.56 2.56 -4.03
N VAL A 88 -0.47 1.22 -3.93
CA VAL A 88 -1.23 0.30 -4.79
C VAL A 88 -1.77 -0.86 -3.95
N VAL A 89 -3.04 -1.19 -4.16
CA VAL A 89 -3.71 -2.30 -3.47
C VAL A 89 -4.39 -3.23 -4.45
N VAL A 90 -4.23 -4.55 -4.24
CA VAL A 90 -4.94 -5.58 -4.98
C VAL A 90 -5.93 -6.29 -4.06
N ILE A 91 -7.15 -6.41 -4.55
CA ILE A 91 -8.27 -7.02 -3.85
C ILE A 91 -8.76 -8.22 -4.64
N SER A 92 -8.81 -9.37 -4.00
CA SER A 92 -9.42 -10.61 -4.54
C SER A 92 -10.70 -11.01 -3.80
N ASP A 93 -10.93 -10.46 -2.61
CA ASP A 93 -12.09 -10.80 -1.78
C ASP A 93 -13.36 -10.11 -2.31
N PRO A 94 -14.43 -10.87 -2.66
CA PRO A 94 -15.66 -10.30 -3.18
C PRO A 94 -16.35 -9.31 -2.22
N ARG A 95 -16.13 -9.43 -0.92
CA ARG A 95 -16.74 -8.54 0.09
C ARG A 95 -16.33 -7.08 -0.09
N ASP A 96 -15.16 -6.84 -0.69
CA ASP A 96 -14.66 -5.49 -0.97
C ASP A 96 -14.95 -4.99 -2.38
N PHE A 97 -15.57 -5.82 -3.25
CA PHE A 97 -15.75 -5.42 -4.65
C PHE A 97 -16.73 -4.24 -4.78
N ASP A 98 -17.77 -4.22 -3.99
CA ASP A 98 -18.82 -3.20 -4.06
C ASP A 98 -18.61 -2.04 -3.05
N SER A 99 -17.59 -2.12 -2.20
CA SER A 99 -17.21 -1.02 -1.32
C SER A 99 -16.50 0.08 -2.13
N PRO A 100 -17.05 1.30 -2.24
CA PRO A 100 -16.46 2.32 -3.10
C PRO A 100 -15.22 3.00 -2.50
N TYR A 101 -15.16 3.16 -1.18
CA TYR A 101 -14.17 4.04 -0.54
C TYR A 101 -13.23 3.34 0.44
N ILE A 102 -13.68 2.26 1.10
CA ILE A 102 -12.93 1.58 2.15
C ILE A 102 -12.77 0.11 1.80
N LYS A 103 -11.54 -0.40 1.87
CA LYS A 103 -11.21 -1.81 1.69
C LYS A 103 -10.81 -2.41 3.03
N LYS A 104 -11.38 -3.57 3.35
CA LYS A 104 -11.16 -4.31 4.60
C LYS A 104 -10.40 -5.61 4.39
N TYR A 105 -10.37 -6.10 3.16
CA TYR A 105 -9.86 -7.43 2.81
C TYR A 105 -8.86 -7.39 1.63
N PRO A 106 -7.85 -6.50 1.64
CA PRO A 106 -6.83 -6.50 0.61
C PRO A 106 -6.03 -7.80 0.64
N SER A 107 -5.62 -8.27 -0.54
CA SER A 107 -4.76 -9.45 -0.69
C SER A 107 -3.29 -9.08 -0.80
N VAL A 108 -3.00 -7.98 -1.48
CA VAL A 108 -1.64 -7.46 -1.70
C VAL A 108 -1.63 -5.96 -1.53
N ILE A 109 -0.61 -5.45 -0.85
CA ILE A 109 -0.33 -4.02 -0.72
C ILE A 109 1.09 -3.75 -1.24
N PHE A 110 1.23 -2.70 -2.04
CA PHE A 110 2.51 -2.12 -2.44
C PHE A 110 2.65 -0.73 -1.83
N GLU A 111 3.84 -0.45 -1.30
CA GLU A 111 4.26 0.86 -0.85
C GLU A 111 5.52 1.27 -1.60
N VAL A 112 5.49 2.42 -2.24
CA VAL A 112 6.65 3.01 -2.92
C VAL A 112 7.37 3.91 -1.92
N ILE A 113 8.61 3.55 -1.61
CA ILE A 113 9.39 4.18 -0.54
C ILE A 113 10.51 5.05 -1.09
N SER A 114 10.86 6.10 -0.34
CA SER A 114 11.99 6.99 -0.62
C SER A 114 12.86 7.16 0.62
N LYS A 115 14.01 7.86 0.51
CA LYS A 115 14.89 8.19 1.65
C LYS A 115 14.19 8.94 2.78
N THR A 116 13.14 9.69 2.43
CA THR A 116 12.35 10.43 3.43
C THR A 116 11.42 9.52 4.21
N SER A 117 11.07 8.35 3.65
CA SER A 117 10.36 7.30 4.38
C SER A 117 11.34 6.63 5.35
N ARG A 118 11.30 7.01 6.61
CA ARG A 118 12.20 6.46 7.62
C ARG A 118 12.01 4.96 7.75
N MET A 119 13.09 4.23 8.01
CA MET A 119 13.03 2.78 8.24
C MET A 119 12.04 2.43 9.35
N GLU A 120 11.93 3.26 10.39
CA GLU A 120 10.93 3.14 11.45
C GLU A 120 9.49 3.18 10.91
N ASP A 121 9.19 4.14 10.00
CA ASP A 121 7.86 4.24 9.39
C ASP A 121 7.49 3.00 8.57
N GLN A 122 8.45 2.40 7.87
CA GLN A 122 8.24 1.18 7.07
C GLN A 122 8.00 -0.05 7.97
N VAL A 123 8.73 -0.15 9.08
CA VAL A 123 8.55 -1.22 10.07
C VAL A 123 7.18 -1.08 10.74
N ASP A 124 6.82 0.14 11.16
CA ASP A 124 5.53 0.42 11.80
C ASP A 124 4.36 0.16 10.86
N LYS A 125 4.45 0.58 9.59
CA LYS A 125 3.43 0.27 8.58
C LYS A 125 3.26 -1.25 8.41
N PHE A 126 4.36 -2.00 8.30
CA PHE A 126 4.27 -3.45 8.19
C PHE A 126 3.65 -4.09 9.43
N ILE A 127 4.04 -3.67 10.64
CA ILE A 127 3.46 -4.16 11.89
C ILE A 127 1.94 -3.94 11.93
N ARG A 128 1.45 -2.84 11.37
CA ARG A 128 0.01 -2.57 11.24
C ARG A 128 -0.63 -3.46 10.18
N TYR A 129 -0.10 -3.45 8.95
CA TYR A 129 -0.67 -4.19 7.82
C TYR A 129 -0.73 -5.71 8.03
N LYS A 130 0.28 -6.32 8.69
CA LYS A 130 0.27 -7.76 8.96
C LYS A 130 -0.92 -8.24 9.80
N ASN A 131 -1.62 -7.32 10.46
CA ASN A 131 -2.83 -7.63 11.21
C ASN A 131 -4.08 -7.77 10.31
N ILE A 132 -4.01 -7.37 9.05
CA ILE A 132 -5.07 -7.63 8.07
C ILE A 132 -5.02 -9.11 7.71
N THR A 133 -6.05 -9.85 8.12
CA THR A 133 -6.05 -11.32 7.98
C THR A 133 -6.03 -11.80 6.53
N SER A 134 -6.60 -11.03 5.61
CA SER A 134 -6.63 -11.33 4.17
C SER A 134 -5.32 -11.01 3.45
N LEU A 135 -4.45 -10.19 4.06
CA LEU A 135 -3.20 -9.77 3.43
C LEU A 135 -2.23 -10.95 3.34
N GLN A 136 -1.72 -11.20 2.14
CA GLN A 136 -0.79 -12.28 1.85
C GLN A 136 0.58 -11.76 1.36
N ASN A 137 0.60 -10.60 0.70
CA ASN A 137 1.84 -9.94 0.31
C ASN A 137 1.84 -8.47 0.72
N TYR A 138 2.99 -8.02 1.24
CA TYR A 138 3.31 -6.61 1.45
C TYR A 138 4.64 -6.32 0.76
N ILE A 139 4.62 -5.43 -0.22
CA ILE A 139 5.75 -5.24 -1.13
C ILE A 139 6.22 -3.79 -1.06
N LEU A 140 7.49 -3.61 -0.78
CA LEU A 140 8.17 -2.33 -0.76
C LEU A 140 8.94 -2.14 -2.06
N VAL A 141 8.72 -1.02 -2.75
CA VAL A 141 9.38 -0.65 -3.99
C VAL A 141 10.16 0.64 -3.76
N ASP A 142 11.47 0.58 -3.87
CA ASP A 142 12.33 1.75 -3.63
C ASP A 142 12.28 2.68 -4.85
N SER A 143 11.97 3.97 -4.65
CA SER A 143 11.87 4.96 -5.75
C SER A 143 13.21 5.54 -6.17
N GLU A 144 14.30 5.26 -5.45
CA GLU A 144 15.62 5.84 -5.71
C GLU A 144 16.62 4.84 -6.28
N LYS A 145 16.29 3.55 -6.24
CA LYS A 145 17.09 2.45 -6.81
C LYS A 145 16.20 1.28 -7.16
N ALA A 146 16.59 0.50 -8.16
CA ALA A 146 15.88 -0.72 -8.51
C ALA A 146 16.06 -1.81 -7.44
N PHE A 147 15.31 -1.66 -6.36
CA PHE A 147 15.29 -2.58 -5.21
C PHE A 147 13.84 -2.80 -4.78
N ILE A 148 13.47 -4.07 -4.63
CA ILE A 148 12.13 -4.48 -4.21
C ILE A 148 12.27 -5.48 -3.07
N GLU A 149 11.53 -5.26 -1.99
CA GLU A 149 11.38 -6.21 -0.90
C GLU A 149 9.97 -6.80 -0.91
N VAL A 150 9.89 -8.10 -1.09
CA VAL A 150 8.62 -8.84 -1.09
C VAL A 150 8.48 -9.56 0.24
N ARG A 151 7.55 -9.12 1.06
CA ARG A 151 7.12 -9.83 2.27
C ARG A 151 5.88 -10.64 1.93
N PHE A 152 5.88 -11.89 2.31
CA PHE A 152 4.78 -12.81 2.01
C PHE A 152 4.47 -13.72 3.19
N LYS A 153 3.21 -14.11 3.27
CA LYS A 153 2.73 -15.01 4.32
C LYS A 153 2.88 -16.45 3.86
N THR A 154 3.54 -17.26 4.67
CA THR A 154 3.72 -18.69 4.39
C THR A 154 2.43 -19.48 4.65
N THR A 155 2.41 -20.75 4.25
CA THR A 155 1.29 -21.68 4.53
C THR A 155 1.07 -21.91 6.02
N GLU A 156 2.13 -21.76 6.82
CA GLU A 156 2.09 -21.84 8.28
C GLU A 156 1.57 -20.55 8.92
N GLY A 157 1.40 -19.48 8.14
CA GLY A 157 0.91 -18.17 8.59
C GLY A 157 2.01 -17.22 9.06
N GLU A 158 3.27 -17.61 8.93
CA GLU A 158 4.43 -16.78 9.26
C GLU A 158 4.75 -15.80 8.10
N TRP A 159 5.41 -14.70 8.43
CA TRP A 159 5.87 -13.75 7.42
C TRP A 159 7.35 -13.93 7.12
N GLU A 160 7.65 -14.09 5.83
CA GLU A 160 9.01 -14.14 5.30
C GLU A 160 9.23 -12.96 4.34
N ALA A 161 10.51 -12.65 4.07
CA ALA A 161 10.90 -11.58 3.15
C ALA A 161 12.03 -12.03 2.23
N ASN A 162 11.90 -11.65 0.94
CA ASN A 162 12.94 -11.76 -0.07
C ASN A 162 13.17 -10.40 -0.73
N THR A 163 14.40 -10.16 -1.15
CA THR A 163 14.77 -8.93 -1.86
C THR A 163 15.17 -9.23 -3.30
N TYR A 164 14.84 -8.30 -4.19
CA TYR A 164 15.08 -8.41 -5.62
C TYR A 164 15.74 -7.14 -6.14
N LEU A 165 16.73 -7.32 -6.99
CA LEU A 165 17.49 -6.27 -7.66
C LEU A 165 17.18 -6.30 -9.18
N ARG A 166 17.58 -5.26 -9.89
CA ARG A 166 17.41 -5.20 -11.35
C ARG A 166 17.95 -6.44 -12.08
N SER A 167 19.06 -7.02 -11.59
CA SER A 167 19.69 -8.23 -12.16
C SER A 167 18.81 -9.48 -12.09
N ASP A 168 17.83 -9.53 -11.17
CA ASP A 168 16.94 -10.68 -11.01
C ASP A 168 15.83 -10.69 -12.08
N GLY A 169 15.60 -9.54 -12.74
CA GLY A 169 14.68 -9.37 -13.86
C GLY A 169 13.20 -9.36 -13.45
N LYS A 170 12.80 -10.23 -12.53
CA LYS A 170 11.40 -10.35 -12.06
C LYS A 170 11.35 -10.64 -10.57
N PHE A 171 10.19 -10.37 -9.99
CA PHE A 171 9.86 -10.77 -8.63
C PHE A 171 8.46 -11.37 -8.53
N PRO A 172 8.23 -12.36 -7.66
CA PRO A 172 6.94 -13.02 -7.52
C PRO A 172 5.98 -12.21 -6.65
N VAL A 173 4.68 -12.30 -6.98
CA VAL A 173 3.58 -11.91 -6.09
C VAL A 173 2.78 -13.18 -5.78
N GLN A 174 3.18 -13.89 -4.73
CA GLN A 174 2.75 -15.25 -4.44
C GLN A 174 1.22 -15.36 -4.32
N ALA A 175 0.59 -14.40 -3.66
CA ALA A 175 -0.87 -14.35 -3.48
C ALA A 175 -1.66 -14.32 -4.80
N LEU A 176 -1.04 -13.86 -5.86
CA LEU A 176 -1.67 -13.70 -7.18
C LEU A 176 -1.21 -14.77 -8.18
N GLY A 177 -0.20 -15.55 -7.84
CA GLY A 177 0.41 -16.54 -8.74
C GLY A 177 1.04 -15.91 -9.99
N ILE A 178 1.56 -14.69 -9.90
CA ILE A 178 2.19 -13.96 -11.01
C ILE A 178 3.61 -13.53 -10.65
N GLU A 179 4.36 -13.15 -11.67
CA GLU A 179 5.63 -12.42 -11.56
C GLU A 179 5.53 -11.07 -12.26
N LEU A 180 6.07 -10.03 -11.63
CA LEU A 180 6.20 -8.70 -12.20
C LEU A 180 7.63 -8.47 -12.71
N SER A 181 7.75 -7.81 -13.84
CA SER A 181 9.05 -7.39 -14.39
C SER A 181 9.56 -6.17 -13.65
N ILE A 182 10.80 -6.24 -13.14
CA ILE A 182 11.45 -5.11 -12.48
C ILE A 182 11.69 -3.97 -13.47
N GLU A 183 12.01 -4.28 -14.73
CA GLU A 183 12.20 -3.28 -15.77
C GLU A 183 10.90 -2.53 -16.09
N GLU A 184 9.76 -3.23 -16.16
CA GLU A 184 8.46 -2.59 -16.38
C GLU A 184 8.04 -1.72 -15.18
N VAL A 185 8.31 -2.14 -13.95
CA VAL A 185 7.99 -1.36 -12.74
C VAL A 185 8.76 -0.04 -12.73
N TYR A 186 10.00 -0.04 -13.20
CA TYR A 186 10.87 1.14 -13.22
C TYR A 186 10.99 1.79 -14.60
N GLU A 187 10.07 1.52 -15.51
CA GLU A 187 10.06 2.16 -16.83
C GLU A 187 9.90 3.69 -16.69
N GLY A 188 10.79 4.45 -17.33
CA GLY A 188 10.79 5.92 -17.28
C GLY A 188 11.37 6.53 -16.00
N VAL A 189 11.69 5.74 -14.98
CA VAL A 189 12.26 6.23 -13.71
C VAL A 189 13.75 6.47 -13.85
N SER A 190 14.20 7.65 -13.44
CA SER A 190 15.60 8.07 -13.47
C SER A 190 16.17 8.04 -12.06
N PHE A 191 17.00 7.04 -11.76
CA PHE A 191 17.73 7.00 -10.50
C PHE A 191 18.85 8.04 -10.53
N LEU A 192 18.78 9.04 -9.66
CA LEU A 192 19.78 10.09 -9.48
C LEU A 192 20.95 9.63 -8.62
#